data_f55515ff6d60572e3f80ac82b1725a1b
#
_entry.id   f55515ff6d60572e3f80ac82b1725a1b
#
_cell.length_a   1.000
_cell.length_b   1.000
_cell.length_c   1.000
_cell.angle_alpha   90.00
_cell.angle_beta   90.00
_cell.angle_gamma   90.00
#
_symmetry.space_group_name_H-M   'P 1'
#
loop_
_entity.id
_entity.type
_entity.pdbx_description
1 polymer ?
#
loop_
_entity_poly.entity_id
_entity_poly.type
_entity_poly.pdbx_seq_one_letter_code
_entity_poly.pdbx_strand_id
1 'polypeptide(L)'
;MKKSDKREDVVRAALELIAEHGFHGAPMALIAEKAGVGAGTIYRYFESKDILITELFRELEGKIVADLTDGYCEEKPIRERFIYLCRKLLKYFVAHPLHFRFMEQFFNSPYGISLRKDKFLGKFSDRGDAFMNLFKQGIAQKVLKDMPFFVHAALTFSPLTALARDHTLELIKLDDDMIMKSIEACWDGIKR
;
A
#
# COMPACT_ATOMS: atom_id res chain seq x y z
N MET A 1 -23.46 -4.58 -22.82
CA MET A 1 -22.34 -5.17 -22.08
C MET A 1 -21.05 -4.59 -22.62
N LYS A 2 -20.30 -3.79 -21.80
CA LYS A 2 -18.94 -3.32 -22.18
C LYS A 2 -18.07 -4.56 -22.31
N LYS A 3 -17.40 -4.73 -23.47
CA LYS A 3 -16.42 -5.79 -23.66
C LYS A 3 -15.35 -5.60 -22.62
N SER A 4 -15.27 -6.51 -21.64
CA SER A 4 -14.24 -6.46 -20.59
C SER A 4 -12.86 -6.44 -21.27
N ASP A 5 -12.00 -5.55 -20.85
CA ASP A 5 -10.62 -5.57 -21.31
C ASP A 5 -9.95 -6.80 -20.68
N LYS A 6 -9.51 -7.73 -21.53
CA LYS A 6 -8.87 -8.98 -21.08
C LYS A 6 -7.67 -8.74 -20.19
N ARG A 7 -6.99 -7.60 -20.35
CA ARG A 7 -5.90 -7.20 -19.47
C ARG A 7 -6.43 -6.92 -18.05
N GLU A 8 -7.53 -6.18 -17.93
CA GLU A 8 -8.16 -5.89 -16.62
C GLU A 8 -8.64 -7.16 -15.95
N ASP A 9 -9.19 -8.13 -16.70
CA ASP A 9 -9.62 -9.42 -16.17
C ASP A 9 -8.43 -10.22 -15.60
N VAL A 10 -7.28 -10.22 -16.29
CA VAL A 10 -6.04 -10.86 -15.82
C VAL A 10 -5.52 -10.18 -14.56
N VAL A 11 -5.49 -8.85 -14.50
CA VAL A 11 -5.03 -8.08 -13.34
C VAL A 11 -5.92 -8.35 -12.12
N ARG A 12 -7.26 -8.38 -12.32
CA ARG A 12 -8.21 -8.70 -11.25
C ARG A 12 -8.02 -10.14 -10.74
N ALA A 13 -7.94 -11.12 -11.64
CA ALA A 13 -7.71 -12.52 -11.27
C ALA A 13 -6.37 -12.72 -10.53
N ALA A 14 -5.31 -12.01 -10.97
CA ALA A 14 -4.01 -12.03 -10.30
C ALA A 14 -4.10 -11.44 -8.88
N LEU A 15 -4.77 -10.30 -8.71
CA LEU A 15 -4.98 -9.68 -7.41
C LEU A 15 -5.68 -10.65 -6.44
N GLU A 16 -6.79 -11.24 -6.86
CA GLU A 16 -7.57 -12.16 -6.03
C GLU A 16 -6.74 -13.39 -5.63
N LEU A 17 -6.11 -14.07 -6.60
CA LEU A 17 -5.32 -15.28 -6.34
C LEU A 17 -4.09 -15.00 -5.48
N ILE A 18 -3.37 -13.91 -5.73
CA ILE A 18 -2.20 -13.55 -4.94
C ILE A 18 -2.62 -13.16 -3.52
N ALA A 19 -3.67 -12.37 -3.36
CA ALA A 19 -4.17 -11.97 -2.05
C ALA A 19 -4.63 -13.16 -1.19
N GLU A 20 -5.17 -14.22 -1.82
CA GLU A 20 -5.68 -15.40 -1.13
C GLU A 20 -4.61 -16.48 -0.89
N HIS A 21 -3.77 -16.74 -1.90
CA HIS A 21 -2.89 -17.91 -1.93
C HIS A 21 -1.40 -17.57 -1.99
N GLY A 22 -1.07 -16.28 -1.99
CA GLY A 22 0.32 -15.80 -2.13
C GLY A 22 0.87 -15.95 -3.54
N PHE A 23 2.09 -15.46 -3.72
CA PHE A 23 2.74 -15.50 -5.02
C PHE A 23 2.95 -16.92 -5.55
N HIS A 24 3.30 -17.86 -4.70
CA HIS A 24 3.51 -19.26 -5.10
C HIS A 24 2.19 -19.95 -5.49
N GLY A 25 1.11 -19.63 -4.78
CA GLY A 25 -0.22 -20.20 -5.05
C GLY A 25 -0.96 -19.59 -6.24
N ALA A 26 -0.37 -18.61 -6.94
CA ALA A 26 -0.94 -17.95 -8.11
C ALA A 26 -0.09 -18.15 -9.38
N PRO A 27 0.04 -19.37 -9.93
CA PRO A 27 0.76 -19.60 -11.20
C PRO A 27 0.02 -18.92 -12.36
N MET A 28 0.76 -18.53 -13.42
CA MET A 28 0.20 -17.86 -14.61
C MET A 28 -0.94 -18.64 -15.27
N ALA A 29 -0.87 -19.97 -15.27
CA ALA A 29 -1.94 -20.81 -15.80
C ALA A 29 -3.25 -20.67 -15.03
N LEU A 30 -3.19 -20.65 -13.69
CA LEU A 30 -4.36 -20.48 -12.84
C LEU A 30 -4.95 -19.06 -12.95
N ILE A 31 -4.08 -18.05 -13.08
CA ILE A 31 -4.51 -16.67 -13.33
C ILE A 31 -5.24 -16.56 -14.67
N ALA A 32 -4.72 -17.20 -15.74
CA ALA A 32 -5.35 -17.21 -17.05
C ALA A 32 -6.71 -17.91 -17.01
N GLU A 33 -6.80 -19.05 -16.34
CA GLU A 33 -8.04 -19.81 -16.14
C GLU A 33 -9.08 -18.95 -15.42
N LYS A 34 -8.72 -18.36 -14.27
CA LYS A 34 -9.63 -17.50 -13.47
C LYS A 34 -10.07 -16.26 -14.25
N ALA A 35 -9.19 -15.70 -15.09
CA ALA A 35 -9.48 -14.55 -15.95
C ALA A 35 -10.35 -14.92 -17.17
N GLY A 36 -10.58 -16.20 -17.44
CA GLY A 36 -11.30 -16.67 -18.62
C GLY A 36 -10.54 -16.41 -19.92
N VAL A 37 -9.19 -16.42 -19.89
CA VAL A 37 -8.34 -16.22 -21.06
C VAL A 37 -7.47 -17.45 -21.33
N GLY A 38 -7.13 -17.67 -22.61
CA GLY A 38 -6.18 -18.73 -22.97
C GLY A 38 -4.76 -18.43 -22.46
N ALA A 39 -3.97 -19.48 -22.17
CA ALA A 39 -2.60 -19.36 -21.70
C ALA A 39 -1.71 -18.49 -22.62
N GLY A 40 -1.87 -18.58 -23.95
CA GLY A 40 -1.15 -17.70 -24.88
C GLY A 40 -1.61 -16.23 -24.82
N THR A 41 -2.83 -15.98 -24.37
CA THR A 41 -3.37 -14.61 -24.26
C THR A 41 -2.76 -13.87 -23.07
N ILE A 42 -2.57 -14.51 -21.93
CA ILE A 42 -1.95 -13.86 -20.76
C ILE A 42 -0.53 -13.42 -21.06
N TYR A 43 0.27 -14.25 -21.77
CA TYR A 43 1.64 -13.92 -22.15
C TYR A 43 1.76 -12.81 -23.20
N ARG A 44 0.67 -12.47 -23.91
CA ARG A 44 0.63 -11.29 -24.79
C ARG A 44 0.54 -9.98 -24.02
N TYR A 45 0.00 -10.00 -22.80
CA TYR A 45 -0.12 -8.81 -21.95
C TYR A 45 1.03 -8.71 -20.94
N PHE A 46 1.49 -9.84 -20.43
CA PHE A 46 2.52 -9.91 -19.38
C PHE A 46 3.53 -11.02 -19.74
N GLU A 47 4.72 -10.63 -20.17
CA GLU A 47 5.78 -11.54 -20.58
C GLU A 47 6.19 -12.55 -19.50
N SER A 48 6.05 -12.14 -18.23
CA SER A 48 6.35 -12.98 -17.08
C SER A 48 5.44 -12.63 -15.90
N LYS A 49 5.43 -13.53 -14.93
CA LYS A 49 4.74 -13.31 -13.65
C LYS A 49 5.31 -12.12 -12.89
N ASP A 50 6.62 -11.92 -12.94
CA ASP A 50 7.29 -10.81 -12.26
C ASP A 50 6.84 -9.46 -12.82
N ILE A 51 6.67 -9.37 -14.14
CA ILE A 51 6.11 -8.18 -14.80
C ILE A 51 4.67 -7.97 -14.35
N LEU A 52 3.83 -9.00 -14.37
CA LEU A 52 2.44 -8.91 -13.89
C LEU A 52 2.37 -8.41 -12.44
N ILE A 53 3.16 -8.99 -11.54
CA ILE A 53 3.20 -8.59 -10.12
C ILE A 53 3.64 -7.13 -9.98
N THR A 54 4.65 -6.71 -10.71
CA THR A 54 5.19 -5.35 -10.65
C THR A 54 4.19 -4.33 -11.20
N GLU A 55 3.50 -4.64 -12.30
CA GLU A 55 2.47 -3.77 -12.85
C GLU A 55 1.26 -3.69 -11.93
N LEU A 56 0.80 -4.82 -11.39
CA LEU A 56 -0.29 -4.85 -10.40
C LEU A 56 0.06 -3.99 -9.16
N PHE A 57 1.29 -4.11 -8.65
CA PHE A 57 1.75 -3.26 -7.56
C PHE A 57 1.65 -1.77 -7.90
N ARG A 58 2.16 -1.36 -9.07
CA ARG A 58 2.12 0.05 -9.52
C ARG A 58 0.69 0.57 -9.66
N GLU A 59 -0.22 -0.26 -10.20
CA GLU A 59 -1.63 0.12 -10.33
C GLU A 59 -2.29 0.31 -8.96
N LEU A 60 -2.01 -0.57 -7.99
CA LEU A 60 -2.55 -0.44 -6.63
C LEU A 60 -1.91 0.73 -5.87
N GLU A 61 -0.60 0.90 -5.97
CA GLU A 61 0.11 2.06 -5.39
C GLU A 61 -0.48 3.36 -5.92
N GLY A 62 -0.71 3.46 -7.23
CA GLY A 62 -1.35 4.63 -7.85
C GLY A 62 -2.74 4.91 -7.31
N LYS A 63 -3.57 3.89 -7.10
CA LYS A 63 -4.91 4.03 -6.49
C LYS A 63 -4.83 4.50 -5.04
N ILE A 64 -3.92 3.92 -4.26
CA ILE A 64 -3.69 4.31 -2.86
C ILE A 64 -3.23 5.77 -2.80
N VAL A 65 -2.23 6.14 -3.60
CA VAL A 65 -1.70 7.52 -3.62
C VAL A 65 -2.80 8.51 -4.03
N ALA A 66 -3.59 8.19 -5.04
CA ALA A 66 -4.70 9.05 -5.47
C ALA A 66 -5.73 9.27 -4.34
N ASP A 67 -6.10 8.22 -3.61
CA ASP A 67 -7.01 8.35 -2.46
C ASP A 67 -6.39 9.15 -1.30
N LEU A 68 -5.13 8.92 -0.99
CA LEU A 68 -4.41 9.64 0.08
C LEU A 68 -4.27 11.13 -0.21
N THR A 69 -4.07 11.50 -1.47
CA THR A 69 -3.83 12.90 -1.87
C THR A 69 -5.12 13.66 -2.20
N ASP A 70 -6.25 12.97 -2.34
CA ASP A 70 -7.56 13.60 -2.55
C ASP A 70 -7.97 14.41 -1.32
N GLY A 71 -7.95 15.75 -1.45
CA GLY A 71 -8.20 16.71 -0.37
C GLY A 71 -7.03 16.91 0.61
N TYR A 72 -5.84 16.36 0.32
CA TYR A 72 -4.65 16.62 1.13
C TYR A 72 -4.13 18.04 0.90
N CYS A 73 -3.85 18.76 2.00
CA CYS A 73 -3.43 20.16 1.98
C CYS A 73 -2.08 20.30 2.69
N GLU A 74 -1.04 20.68 1.95
CA GLU A 74 0.34 20.79 2.46
C GLU A 74 0.57 22.01 3.37
N GLU A 75 -0.32 23.00 3.33
CA GLU A 75 -0.26 24.21 4.17
C GLU A 75 -0.75 23.96 5.60
N LYS A 76 -1.44 22.85 5.85
CA LYS A 76 -1.92 22.49 7.19
C LYS A 76 -0.77 22.12 8.12
N PRO A 77 -0.96 22.28 9.47
CA PRO A 77 0.00 21.84 10.46
C PRO A 77 0.39 20.38 10.30
N ILE A 78 1.65 20.04 10.60
CA ILE A 78 2.23 18.69 10.46
C ILE A 78 1.35 17.62 11.10
N ARG A 79 0.81 17.89 12.32
CA ARG A 79 -0.06 16.94 13.03
C ARG A 79 -1.36 16.66 12.26
N GLU A 80 -2.01 17.70 11.71
CA GLU A 80 -3.25 17.51 10.96
C GLU A 80 -3.01 16.71 9.69
N ARG A 81 -1.91 16.98 8.99
CA ARG A 81 -1.50 16.26 7.80
C ARG A 81 -1.19 14.79 8.10
N PHE A 82 -0.49 14.51 9.20
CA PHE A 82 -0.21 13.16 9.66
C PHE A 82 -1.50 12.38 9.93
N ILE A 83 -2.41 12.95 10.73
CA ILE A 83 -3.70 12.33 11.04
C ILE A 83 -4.49 12.08 9.76
N TYR A 84 -4.52 13.05 8.84
CA TYR A 84 -5.22 12.92 7.57
C TYR A 84 -4.71 11.73 6.75
N LEU A 85 -3.41 11.67 6.49
CA LEU A 85 -2.80 10.61 5.67
C LEU A 85 -2.96 9.23 6.32
N CYS A 86 -2.71 9.10 7.62
CA CYS A 86 -2.86 7.83 8.34
C CYS A 86 -4.31 7.36 8.34
N ARG A 87 -5.27 8.28 8.56
CA ARG A 87 -6.70 7.96 8.53
C ARG A 87 -7.17 7.51 7.15
N LYS A 88 -6.76 8.22 6.09
CA LYS A 88 -7.05 7.84 4.71
C LYS A 88 -6.49 6.45 4.40
N LEU A 89 -5.21 6.20 4.72
CA LEU A 89 -4.56 4.92 4.47
C LEU A 89 -5.27 3.76 5.17
N LEU A 90 -5.57 3.91 6.47
CA LEU A 90 -6.21 2.84 7.22
C LEU A 90 -7.64 2.58 6.76
N LYS A 91 -8.42 3.64 6.48
CA LYS A 91 -9.77 3.52 5.89
C LYS A 91 -9.73 2.87 4.51
N TYR A 92 -8.76 3.22 3.68
CA TYR A 92 -8.57 2.58 2.38
C TYR A 92 -8.37 1.07 2.54
N PHE A 93 -7.49 0.63 3.44
CA PHE A 93 -7.23 -0.78 3.66
C PHE A 93 -8.43 -1.54 4.24
N VAL A 94 -9.17 -0.92 5.13
CA VAL A 94 -10.43 -1.47 5.66
C VAL A 94 -11.47 -1.64 4.53
N ALA A 95 -11.59 -0.68 3.62
CA ALA A 95 -12.52 -0.73 2.50
C ALA A 95 -12.08 -1.67 1.37
N HIS A 96 -10.77 -1.95 1.27
CA HIS A 96 -10.19 -2.74 0.17
C HIS A 96 -9.30 -3.87 0.70
N PRO A 97 -9.86 -4.91 1.35
CA PRO A 97 -9.06 -5.96 2.01
C PRO A 97 -8.18 -6.76 1.04
N LEU A 98 -8.58 -6.96 -0.21
CA LEU A 98 -7.74 -7.63 -1.23
C LEU A 98 -6.51 -6.78 -1.59
N HIS A 99 -6.67 -5.45 -1.70
CA HIS A 99 -5.54 -4.55 -1.93
C HIS A 99 -4.57 -4.60 -0.75
N PHE A 100 -5.09 -4.55 0.48
CA PHE A 100 -4.28 -4.66 1.68
C PHE A 100 -3.47 -5.97 1.71
N ARG A 101 -4.13 -7.13 1.53
CA ARG A 101 -3.48 -8.45 1.51
C ARG A 101 -2.39 -8.55 0.45
N PHE A 102 -2.64 -8.05 -0.76
CA PHE A 102 -1.63 -8.02 -1.81
C PHE A 102 -0.45 -7.13 -1.43
N MET A 103 -0.70 -5.90 -0.97
CA MET A 103 0.37 -4.97 -0.58
C MET A 103 1.22 -5.53 0.57
N GLU A 104 0.61 -6.16 1.55
CA GLU A 104 1.30 -6.81 2.66
C GLU A 104 2.22 -7.93 2.16
N GLN A 105 1.73 -8.82 1.30
CA GLN A 105 2.53 -9.87 0.70
C GLN A 105 3.66 -9.30 -0.16
N PHE A 106 3.37 -8.26 -0.95
CA PHE A 106 4.37 -7.62 -1.81
C PHE A 106 5.52 -7.05 -0.97
N PHE A 107 5.23 -6.27 0.07
CA PHE A 107 6.27 -5.66 0.90
C PHE A 107 7.09 -6.68 1.71
N ASN A 108 6.55 -7.87 1.99
CA ASN A 108 7.24 -8.96 2.67
C ASN A 108 7.92 -9.96 1.71
N SER A 109 7.91 -9.69 0.41
CA SER A 109 8.51 -10.50 -0.65
C SER A 109 9.86 -9.94 -1.13
N PRO A 110 10.61 -10.69 -1.95
CA PRO A 110 11.81 -10.19 -2.63
C PRO A 110 11.56 -8.91 -3.44
N TYR A 111 10.36 -8.74 -4.03
CA TYR A 111 9.99 -7.53 -4.78
C TYR A 111 9.97 -6.29 -3.88
N GLY A 112 9.31 -6.37 -2.74
CA GLY A 112 9.24 -5.27 -1.78
C GLY A 112 10.57 -4.99 -1.09
N ILE A 113 11.40 -6.00 -0.87
CA ILE A 113 12.77 -5.83 -0.35
C ILE A 113 13.62 -5.04 -1.35
N SER A 114 13.55 -5.38 -2.64
CA SER A 114 14.24 -4.64 -3.71
C SER A 114 13.79 -3.18 -3.76
N LEU A 115 12.47 -2.95 -3.76
CA LEU A 115 11.91 -1.60 -3.75
C LEU A 115 12.38 -0.77 -2.54
N ARG A 116 12.40 -1.38 -1.34
CA ARG A 116 12.90 -0.72 -0.14
C ARG A 116 14.39 -0.36 -0.25
N LYS A 117 15.22 -1.28 -0.73
CA LYS A 117 16.64 -1.02 -0.98
C LYS A 117 16.85 0.15 -1.93
N ASP A 118 16.08 0.22 -3.01
CA ASP A 118 16.17 1.31 -3.98
C ASP A 118 15.72 2.66 -3.41
N LYS A 119 14.67 2.68 -2.59
CA LYS A 119 14.29 3.87 -1.81
C LYS A 119 15.40 4.30 -0.84
N PHE A 120 16.03 3.37 -0.13
CA PHE A 120 17.17 3.67 0.76
C PHE A 120 18.38 4.24 0.02
N LEU A 121 18.63 3.78 -1.21
CA LEU A 121 19.73 4.25 -2.04
C LEU A 121 19.42 5.59 -2.76
N GLY A 122 18.26 6.20 -2.49
CA GLY A 122 17.83 7.45 -3.12
C GLY A 122 17.56 7.34 -4.62
N LYS A 123 17.37 6.12 -5.14
CA LYS A 123 17.08 5.87 -6.56
C LYS A 123 15.66 6.29 -6.99
N PHE A 124 14.77 6.49 -6.04
CA PHE A 124 13.43 6.99 -6.29
C PHE A 124 13.38 8.50 -6.07
N SER A 125 12.78 9.20 -7.00
CA SER A 125 12.43 10.60 -6.82
C SER A 125 11.43 10.72 -5.66
N ASP A 126 11.76 11.53 -4.64
CA ASP A 126 10.86 11.88 -3.53
C ASP A 126 9.61 12.68 -4.00
N ARG A 127 9.49 12.94 -5.31
CA ARG A 127 8.38 13.69 -5.88
C ARG A 127 7.10 12.86 -5.78
N GLY A 128 6.25 13.23 -4.85
CA GLY A 128 4.91 12.65 -4.69
C GLY A 128 4.72 11.73 -3.49
N ASP A 129 5.76 11.41 -2.71
CA ASP A 129 5.57 10.68 -1.46
C ASP A 129 5.17 11.64 -0.34
N ALA A 130 3.85 11.75 -0.10
CA ALA A 130 3.28 12.67 0.88
C ALA A 130 3.79 12.40 2.31
N PHE A 131 4.02 11.13 2.69
CA PHE A 131 4.58 10.79 3.99
C PHE A 131 6.05 11.17 4.12
N MET A 132 6.86 10.94 3.09
CA MET A 132 8.26 11.33 3.10
C MET A 132 8.41 12.84 3.25
N ASN A 133 7.62 13.60 2.49
CA ASN A 133 7.60 15.07 2.57
C ASN A 133 7.15 15.55 3.94
N LEU A 134 6.09 14.93 4.50
CA LEU A 134 5.60 15.25 5.84
C LEU A 134 6.65 15.02 6.92
N PHE A 135 7.34 13.88 6.91
CA PHE A 135 8.37 13.59 7.91
C PHE A 135 9.57 14.53 7.78
N LYS A 136 10.06 14.79 6.56
CA LYS A 136 11.14 15.76 6.32
C LYS A 136 10.79 17.16 6.85
N GLN A 137 9.60 17.66 6.53
CA GLN A 137 9.14 18.97 6.99
C GLN A 137 8.91 19.00 8.51
N GLY A 138 8.33 17.93 9.09
CA GLY A 138 8.10 17.83 10.52
C GLY A 138 9.39 17.83 11.34
N ILE A 139 10.46 17.18 10.87
CA ILE A 139 11.79 17.22 11.49
C ILE A 139 12.37 18.62 11.35
N ALA A 140 12.35 19.23 10.15
CA ALA A 140 12.87 20.57 9.91
C ALA A 140 12.18 21.64 10.78
N GLN A 141 10.88 21.51 11.00
CA GLN A 141 10.09 22.39 11.88
C GLN A 141 10.22 22.05 13.37
N LYS A 142 10.98 21.03 13.73
CA LYS A 142 11.15 20.55 15.12
C LYS A 142 9.84 20.10 15.78
N VAL A 143 8.86 19.69 15.00
CA VAL A 143 7.59 19.11 15.44
C VAL A 143 7.73 17.60 15.69
N LEU A 144 8.55 16.95 14.85
CA LEU A 144 8.87 15.53 14.97
C LEU A 144 10.26 15.32 15.57
N LYS A 145 10.45 14.18 16.22
CA LYS A 145 11.75 13.71 16.68
C LYS A 145 12.72 13.63 15.51
N ASP A 146 13.99 14.00 15.74
CA ASP A 146 15.05 13.82 14.74
C ASP A 146 15.48 12.36 14.70
N MET A 147 14.86 11.61 13.81
CA MET A 147 15.09 10.18 13.60
C MET A 147 15.16 9.89 12.09
N PRO A 148 15.89 8.84 11.67
CA PRO A 148 15.89 8.40 10.28
C PRO A 148 14.47 8.07 9.78
N PHE A 149 14.23 8.31 8.49
CA PHE A 149 12.92 8.06 7.85
C PHE A 149 12.36 6.67 8.16
N PHE A 150 13.19 5.63 8.12
CA PHE A 150 12.72 4.27 8.37
C PHE A 150 12.22 4.04 9.80
N VAL A 151 12.70 4.83 10.79
CA VAL A 151 12.20 4.76 12.17
C VAL A 151 10.82 5.40 12.24
N HIS A 152 10.64 6.59 11.63
CA HIS A 152 9.31 7.21 11.51
C HIS A 152 8.33 6.29 10.79
N ALA A 153 8.75 5.69 9.66
CA ALA A 153 7.94 4.76 8.91
C ALA A 153 7.54 3.52 9.74
N ALA A 154 8.49 2.94 10.47
CA ALA A 154 8.22 1.77 11.34
C ALA A 154 7.24 2.10 12.45
N LEU A 155 7.42 3.23 13.15
CA LEU A 155 6.53 3.66 14.24
C LEU A 155 5.14 4.09 13.75
N THR A 156 4.99 4.41 12.46
CA THR A 156 3.72 4.82 11.86
C THR A 156 3.02 3.65 11.18
N PHE A 157 3.70 2.99 10.22
CA PHE A 157 3.03 2.02 9.37
C PHE A 157 2.87 0.64 10.00
N SER A 158 3.84 0.19 10.82
CA SER A 158 3.75 -1.16 11.40
C SER A 158 2.53 -1.32 12.32
N PRO A 159 2.21 -0.41 13.24
CA PRO A 159 0.99 -0.52 14.04
C PRO A 159 -0.28 -0.46 13.18
N LEU A 160 -0.34 0.46 12.20
CA LEU A 160 -1.52 0.61 11.34
C LEU A 160 -1.75 -0.61 10.45
N THR A 161 -0.68 -1.20 9.90
CA THR A 161 -0.80 -2.42 9.08
C THR A 161 -1.15 -3.64 9.92
N ALA A 162 -0.65 -3.74 11.17
CA ALA A 162 -1.07 -4.80 12.08
C ALA A 162 -2.57 -4.75 12.36
N LEU A 163 -3.10 -3.56 12.67
CA LEU A 163 -4.54 -3.38 12.89
C LEU A 163 -5.38 -3.67 11.65
N ALA A 164 -4.93 -3.25 10.47
CA ALA A 164 -5.60 -3.55 9.20
C ALA A 164 -5.62 -5.07 8.93
N ARG A 165 -4.54 -5.78 9.26
CA ARG A 165 -4.46 -7.24 9.17
C ARG A 165 -5.47 -7.90 10.09
N ASP A 166 -5.47 -7.53 11.37
CA ASP A 166 -6.37 -8.12 12.36
C ASP A 166 -7.83 -7.84 12.03
N HIS A 167 -8.14 -6.67 11.48
CA HIS A 167 -9.47 -6.37 10.94
C HIS A 167 -9.83 -7.25 9.73
N THR A 168 -8.88 -7.43 8.79
CA THR A 168 -9.08 -8.27 7.59
C THR A 168 -9.24 -9.76 7.94
N LEU A 169 -8.67 -10.19 9.05
CA LEU A 169 -8.83 -11.54 9.62
C LEU A 169 -10.06 -11.67 10.53
N GLU A 170 -10.89 -10.63 10.63
CA GLU A 170 -12.09 -10.58 11.47
C GLU A 170 -11.82 -10.78 12.99
N LEU A 171 -10.56 -10.60 13.43
CA LEU A 171 -10.18 -10.69 14.84
C LEU A 171 -10.61 -9.46 15.63
N ILE A 172 -10.62 -8.28 14.98
CA ILE A 172 -11.09 -7.02 15.54
C ILE A 172 -11.97 -6.28 14.52
N LYS A 173 -12.79 -5.36 15.01
CA LYS A 173 -13.52 -4.41 14.15
C LYS A 173 -12.94 -3.02 14.33
N LEU A 174 -12.34 -2.47 13.29
CA LEU A 174 -11.85 -1.09 13.28
C LEU A 174 -13.01 -0.13 12.98
N ASP A 175 -13.48 0.55 14.00
CA ASP A 175 -14.37 1.71 13.88
C ASP A 175 -13.56 3.02 13.86
N ASP A 176 -14.25 4.14 13.65
CA ASP A 176 -13.61 5.46 13.55
C ASP A 176 -12.92 5.88 14.85
N ASP A 177 -13.42 5.47 16.01
CA ASP A 177 -12.83 5.77 17.33
C ASP A 177 -11.51 5.02 17.50
N MET A 178 -11.50 3.72 17.24
CA MET A 178 -10.30 2.89 17.32
C MET A 178 -9.23 3.33 16.31
N ILE A 179 -9.64 3.67 15.08
CA ILE A 179 -8.76 4.24 14.06
C ILE A 179 -8.08 5.51 14.60
N MET A 180 -8.85 6.45 15.17
CA MET A 180 -8.30 7.71 15.66
C MET A 180 -7.37 7.51 16.84
N LYS A 181 -7.75 6.70 17.84
CA LYS A 181 -6.90 6.37 18.99
C LYS A 181 -5.57 5.75 18.57
N SER A 182 -5.58 4.87 17.59
CA SER A 182 -4.37 4.23 17.07
C SER A 182 -3.44 5.23 16.36
N ILE A 183 -4.01 6.15 15.57
CA ILE A 183 -3.23 7.19 14.90
C ILE A 183 -2.63 8.16 15.92
N GLU A 184 -3.37 8.55 16.95
CA GLU A 184 -2.85 9.41 18.03
C GLU A 184 -1.70 8.73 18.79
N ALA A 185 -1.79 7.44 19.07
CA ALA A 185 -0.68 6.69 19.68
C ALA A 185 0.57 6.66 18.80
N CYS A 186 0.41 6.48 17.47
CA CYS A 186 1.51 6.58 16.52
C CYS A 186 2.11 8.00 16.50
N TRP A 187 1.27 9.04 16.53
CA TRP A 187 1.71 10.43 16.61
C TRP A 187 2.52 10.69 17.87
N ASP A 188 2.06 10.23 19.03
CA ASP A 188 2.75 10.38 20.31
C ASP A 188 4.13 9.69 20.30
N GLY A 189 4.28 8.61 19.56
CA GLY A 189 5.54 7.92 19.38
C GLY A 189 6.58 8.75 18.60
N ILE A 190 6.17 9.59 17.66
CA ILE A 190 7.06 10.31 16.75
C ILE A 190 7.16 11.82 17.01
N LYS A 191 6.18 12.42 17.69
CA LYS A 191 6.23 13.86 18.04
C LYS A 191 7.39 14.15 18.99
N ARG A 192 7.90 15.36 18.94
CA ARG A 192 8.94 15.86 19.84
C ARG A 192 8.37 16.26 21.20
#